data_ca1beb48bfdf026563a4255d51dc0f7c
#
_entry.id   ca1beb48bfdf026563a4255d51dc0f7c
#
_cell.length_a   1.000
_cell.length_b   1.000
_cell.length_c   1.000
_cell.angle_alpha   90.00
_cell.angle_beta   90.00
_cell.angle_gamma   90.00
#
_symmetry.space_group_name_H-M   'P 1'
#
loop_
_entity.id
_entity.type
_entity.pdbx_description
1 polymer ?
#
loop_
_entity_poly.entity_id
_entity_poly.type
_entity_poly.pdbx_seq_one_letter_code
_entity_poly.pdbx_strand_id
1 'polypeptide(L)'
;YLEARPLVSKSRIGTIGFGMGGSIMWLILANNSDPKAAVALFGAFPPPRVVPSLKAAVLAIYGEDDHRDPDDAAEFETQMKKAGLPFTLKMEPKASRDFFNDTSPAYVPDAAKDAWGMTLDWFAAHLTA
;
A
#
# COMPACT_ATOMS: atom_id res chain seq x y z
N TYR A 1 -7.63 19.45 -0.78
CA TYR A 1 -6.52 20.41 -0.94
C TYR A 1 -5.78 20.19 -2.27
N LEU A 2 -5.27 18.97 -2.55
CA LEU A 2 -4.51 18.69 -3.79
C LEU A 2 -5.34 18.98 -5.04
N GLU A 3 -6.59 18.56 -5.07
CA GLU A 3 -7.49 18.75 -6.21
C GLU A 3 -7.78 20.22 -6.56
N ALA A 4 -7.60 21.11 -5.57
CA ALA A 4 -7.75 22.55 -5.78
C ALA A 4 -6.48 23.22 -6.33
N ARG A 5 -5.40 22.45 -6.56
CA ARG A 5 -4.14 22.99 -7.07
C ARG A 5 -4.09 22.93 -8.59
N PRO A 6 -3.74 24.04 -9.28
CA PRO A 6 -3.77 24.10 -10.75
C PRO A 6 -2.82 23.12 -11.44
N LEU A 7 -1.72 22.73 -10.74
CA LEU A 7 -0.71 21.83 -11.28
C LEU A 7 -0.95 20.36 -10.93
N VAL A 8 -2.03 20.04 -10.20
CA VAL A 8 -2.36 18.68 -9.81
C VAL A 8 -3.42 18.09 -10.75
N SER A 9 -3.10 16.95 -11.33
CA SER A 9 -4.09 16.16 -12.06
C SER A 9 -4.96 15.39 -11.07
N LYS A 10 -6.24 15.73 -10.99
CA LYS A 10 -7.20 15.08 -10.07
C LYS A 10 -7.35 13.58 -10.30
N SER A 11 -7.11 13.13 -11.52
CA SER A 11 -7.17 11.70 -11.89
C SER A 11 -5.89 10.92 -11.56
N ARG A 12 -4.84 11.59 -11.07
CA ARG A 12 -3.51 11.03 -10.83
C ARG A 12 -3.01 11.26 -9.41
N ILE A 13 -3.89 11.10 -8.44
CA ILE A 13 -3.53 11.19 -7.02
C ILE A 13 -3.29 9.78 -6.49
N GLY A 14 -2.13 9.58 -5.89
CA GLY A 14 -1.76 8.36 -5.16
C GLY A 14 -1.57 8.64 -3.68
N THR A 15 -1.54 7.58 -2.88
CA THR A 15 -1.25 7.65 -1.44
C THR A 15 -0.26 6.56 -1.05
N ILE A 16 0.63 6.88 -0.12
CA ILE A 16 1.56 5.94 0.48
C ILE A 16 1.49 6.07 2.00
N GLY A 17 1.52 4.95 2.70
CA GLY A 17 1.50 4.92 4.15
C GLY A 17 2.47 3.89 4.72
N PHE A 18 3.16 4.27 5.80
CA PHE A 18 4.13 3.44 6.51
C PHE A 18 3.61 3.10 7.90
N GLY A 19 3.68 1.86 8.32
CA GLY A 19 3.25 1.42 9.64
C GLY A 19 1.82 1.84 9.96
N MET A 20 1.64 2.66 10.99
CA MET A 20 0.35 3.23 11.36
C MET A 20 -0.26 4.05 10.21
N GLY A 21 0.57 4.79 9.45
CA GLY A 21 0.11 5.52 8.25
C GLY A 21 -0.46 4.60 7.18
N GLY A 22 0.14 3.41 6.99
CA GLY A 22 -0.43 2.36 6.13
C GLY A 22 -1.78 1.87 6.60
N SER A 23 -1.97 1.70 7.92
CA SER A 23 -3.26 1.31 8.50
C SER A 23 -4.34 2.41 8.35
N ILE A 24 -3.95 3.68 8.53
CA ILE A 24 -4.87 4.83 8.37
C ILE A 24 -5.24 5.02 6.90
N MET A 25 -4.32 4.75 5.97
CA MET A 25 -4.56 4.85 4.54
C MET A 25 -5.81 4.08 4.09
N TRP A 26 -6.07 2.89 4.67
CA TRP A 26 -7.27 2.12 4.36
C TRP A 26 -8.56 2.86 4.69
N LEU A 27 -8.58 3.62 5.80
CA LEU A 27 -9.72 4.43 6.19
C LEU A 27 -9.93 5.58 5.20
N ILE A 28 -8.85 6.17 4.70
CA ILE A 28 -8.91 7.21 3.66
C ILE A 28 -9.50 6.61 2.39
N LEU A 29 -8.97 5.49 1.91
CA LEU A 29 -9.44 4.84 0.68
C LEU A 29 -10.89 4.37 0.77
N ALA A 30 -11.35 3.96 1.96
CA ALA A 30 -12.74 3.53 2.17
C ALA A 30 -13.75 4.69 2.08
N ASN A 31 -13.31 5.91 2.38
CA ASN A 31 -14.17 7.11 2.44
C ASN A 31 -13.87 8.13 1.34
N ASN A 32 -12.86 7.89 0.52
CA ASN A 32 -12.46 8.80 -0.55
C ASN A 32 -12.02 8.00 -1.79
N SER A 33 -12.67 8.24 -2.92
CA SER A 33 -12.39 7.59 -4.20
C SER A 33 -11.39 8.34 -5.08
N ASP A 34 -10.83 9.46 -4.60
CA ASP A 34 -9.90 10.29 -5.38
C ASP A 34 -8.54 9.63 -5.58
N PRO A 35 -7.92 8.98 -4.58
CA PRO A 35 -6.70 8.23 -4.82
C PRO A 35 -6.96 7.05 -5.77
N LYS A 36 -6.16 6.95 -6.83
CA LYS A 36 -6.26 5.88 -7.85
C LYS A 36 -5.28 4.75 -7.61
N ALA A 37 -4.19 5.04 -6.91
CA ALA A 37 -3.19 4.06 -6.50
C ALA A 37 -2.79 4.28 -5.05
N ALA A 38 -2.49 3.19 -4.35
CA ALA A 38 -2.09 3.21 -2.96
C ALA A 38 -0.96 2.21 -2.70
N VAL A 39 -0.04 2.58 -1.81
CA VAL A 39 1.03 1.71 -1.35
C VAL A 39 1.05 1.67 0.17
N ALA A 40 0.89 0.49 0.74
CA ALA A 40 0.94 0.25 2.18
C ALA A 40 2.22 -0.51 2.53
N LEU A 41 3.10 0.11 3.31
CA LEU A 41 4.27 -0.56 3.87
C LEU A 41 4.00 -0.92 5.34
N PHE A 42 4.03 -2.22 5.62
CA PHE A 42 3.88 -2.81 6.96
C PHE A 42 2.73 -2.23 7.82
N GLY A 43 1.68 -1.72 7.19
CA GLY A 43 0.42 -1.34 7.86
C GLY A 43 -0.49 -2.54 8.12
N ALA A 44 -1.31 -2.52 9.17
CA ALA A 44 -2.31 -3.55 9.38
C ALA A 44 -3.33 -3.57 8.22
N PHE A 45 -3.74 -4.76 7.78
CA PHE A 45 -4.82 -4.88 6.79
C PHE A 45 -6.14 -4.36 7.36
N PRO A 46 -6.98 -3.78 6.54
CA PRO A 46 -8.30 -3.36 6.97
C PRO A 46 -9.22 -4.58 7.16
N PRO A 47 -10.28 -4.45 7.96
CA PRO A 47 -11.30 -5.49 7.99
C PRO A 47 -11.87 -5.78 6.59
N PRO A 48 -12.20 -7.04 6.24
CA PRO A 48 -12.70 -7.41 4.91
C PRO A 48 -13.90 -6.60 4.43
N ARG A 49 -14.75 -6.14 5.35
CA ARG A 49 -15.92 -5.28 5.04
C ARG A 49 -15.57 -3.94 4.38
N VAL A 50 -14.30 -3.52 4.44
CA VAL A 50 -13.83 -2.26 3.86
C VAL A 50 -13.57 -2.41 2.35
N VAL A 51 -13.19 -3.60 1.90
CA VAL A 51 -12.76 -3.84 0.50
C VAL A 51 -13.80 -3.39 -0.53
N PRO A 52 -15.11 -3.62 -0.38
CA PRO A 52 -16.10 -3.17 -1.37
C PRO A 52 -16.16 -1.65 -1.56
N SER A 53 -15.67 -0.87 -0.59
CA SER A 53 -15.61 0.60 -0.67
C SER A 53 -14.38 1.11 -1.41
N LEU A 54 -13.36 0.28 -1.61
CA LEU A 54 -12.11 0.68 -2.24
C LEU A 54 -12.30 0.90 -3.74
N LYS A 55 -11.55 1.84 -4.30
CA LYS A 55 -11.52 2.17 -5.73
C LYS A 55 -10.10 2.28 -6.28
N ALA A 56 -9.10 2.17 -5.43
CA ALA A 56 -7.70 2.30 -5.78
C ALA A 56 -7.06 0.95 -6.09
N ALA A 57 -6.08 0.95 -6.99
CA ALA A 57 -5.11 -0.14 -7.11
C ALA A 57 -4.19 -0.14 -5.88
N VAL A 58 -3.90 -1.29 -5.28
CA VAL A 58 -3.14 -1.37 -4.03
C VAL A 58 -1.93 -2.28 -4.14
N LEU A 59 -0.77 -1.74 -3.76
CA LEU A 59 0.44 -2.49 -3.46
C LEU A 59 0.63 -2.55 -1.93
N ALA A 60 0.76 -3.74 -1.38
CA ALA A 60 1.05 -3.96 0.03
C ALA A 60 2.42 -4.63 0.18
N ILE A 61 3.32 -4.03 0.96
CA ILE A 61 4.69 -4.51 1.14
C ILE A 61 4.95 -4.76 2.63
N TYR A 62 5.39 -5.97 2.95
CA TYR A 62 5.71 -6.39 4.31
C TYR A 62 7.08 -7.04 4.37
N GLY A 63 7.67 -7.07 5.54
CA GLY A 63 8.81 -7.94 5.82
C GLY A 63 8.33 -9.37 6.10
N GLU A 64 9.09 -10.36 5.65
CA GLU A 64 8.81 -11.78 5.89
C GLU A 64 8.76 -12.10 7.41
N ASP A 65 9.58 -11.40 8.20
CA ASP A 65 9.68 -11.56 9.65
C ASP A 65 8.75 -10.61 10.44
N ASP A 66 7.79 -9.94 9.79
CA ASP A 66 6.85 -9.01 10.48
C ASP A 66 5.76 -9.77 11.30
N HIS A 67 5.82 -11.09 11.40
CA HIS A 67 4.94 -11.95 12.22
C HIS A 67 3.44 -11.61 12.11
N ARG A 68 2.99 -11.19 10.94
CA ARG A 68 1.57 -10.97 10.67
C ARG A 68 0.89 -12.30 10.39
N ASP A 69 -0.41 -12.35 10.68
CA ASP A 69 -1.20 -13.50 10.33
C ASP A 69 -1.26 -13.64 8.79
N PRO A 70 -0.72 -14.72 8.22
CA PRO A 70 -0.77 -14.95 6.77
C PRO A 70 -2.21 -15.11 6.26
N ASP A 71 -3.15 -15.53 7.10
CA ASP A 71 -4.54 -15.69 6.73
C ASP A 71 -5.20 -14.33 6.46
N ASP A 72 -4.85 -13.29 7.20
CA ASP A 72 -5.32 -11.91 6.95
C ASP A 72 -4.93 -11.43 5.55
N ALA A 73 -3.70 -11.70 5.13
CA ALA A 73 -3.20 -11.32 3.81
C ALA A 73 -3.91 -12.09 2.68
N ALA A 74 -4.10 -13.39 2.86
CA ALA A 74 -4.77 -14.26 1.89
C ALA A 74 -6.25 -13.90 1.73
N GLU A 75 -6.92 -13.62 2.84
CA GLU A 75 -8.32 -13.17 2.81
C GLU A 75 -8.45 -11.83 2.11
N PHE A 76 -7.58 -10.88 2.42
CA PHE A 76 -7.58 -9.57 1.78
C PHE A 76 -7.34 -9.68 0.27
N GLU A 77 -6.36 -10.46 -0.16
CA GLU A 77 -6.09 -10.72 -1.59
C GLU A 77 -7.32 -11.30 -2.29
N THR A 78 -7.99 -12.26 -1.66
CA THR A 78 -9.21 -12.88 -2.18
C THR A 78 -10.32 -11.85 -2.38
N GLN A 79 -10.52 -10.96 -1.40
CA GLN A 79 -11.54 -9.91 -1.46
C GLN A 79 -11.21 -8.87 -2.55
N MET A 80 -9.95 -8.49 -2.72
CA MET A 80 -9.51 -7.55 -3.76
C MET A 80 -9.74 -8.15 -5.16
N LYS A 81 -9.40 -9.42 -5.37
CA LYS A 81 -9.70 -10.15 -6.62
C LYS A 81 -11.18 -10.18 -6.91
N LYS A 82 -12.00 -10.49 -5.92
CA LYS A 82 -13.46 -10.51 -6.05
C LYS A 82 -14.04 -9.15 -6.39
N ALA A 83 -13.44 -8.07 -5.87
CA ALA A 83 -13.81 -6.68 -6.19
C ALA A 83 -13.31 -6.22 -7.58
N GLY A 84 -12.50 -7.03 -8.27
CA GLY A 84 -11.90 -6.66 -9.56
C GLY A 84 -10.85 -5.54 -9.47
N LEU A 85 -10.26 -5.34 -8.29
CA LEU A 85 -9.26 -4.30 -8.06
C LEU A 85 -7.84 -4.86 -8.23
N PRO A 86 -6.93 -4.13 -8.90
CA PRO A 86 -5.52 -4.50 -8.95
C PRO A 86 -4.94 -4.54 -7.53
N PHE A 87 -4.34 -5.66 -7.19
CA PHE A 87 -3.68 -5.87 -5.90
C PHE A 87 -2.40 -6.69 -6.07
N THR A 88 -1.34 -6.25 -5.42
CA THR A 88 -0.09 -7.00 -5.30
C THR A 88 0.35 -7.00 -3.84
N LEU A 89 0.65 -8.19 -3.33
CA LEU A 89 1.31 -8.39 -2.05
C LEU A 89 2.78 -8.76 -2.29
N LYS A 90 3.68 -8.03 -1.66
CA LYS A 90 5.11 -8.32 -1.65
C LYS A 90 5.60 -8.61 -0.23
N MET A 91 6.30 -9.72 -0.08
CA MET A 91 7.01 -10.05 1.15
C MET A 91 8.50 -9.89 0.91
N GLU A 92 9.14 -8.97 1.64
CA GLU A 92 10.58 -8.75 1.58
C GLU A 92 11.31 -9.79 2.42
N PRO A 93 12.21 -10.58 1.82
CA PRO A 93 12.90 -11.64 2.53
C PRO A 93 13.83 -11.09 3.61
N LYS A 94 13.90 -11.79 4.75
CA LYS A 94 14.77 -11.45 5.88
C LYS A 94 14.57 -10.03 6.42
N ALA A 95 13.41 -9.45 6.20
CA ALA A 95 13.05 -8.13 6.66
C ALA A 95 11.96 -8.25 7.72
N SER A 96 12.11 -7.47 8.78
CA SER A 96 11.08 -7.29 9.82
C SER A 96 10.28 -6.01 9.57
N ARG A 97 9.37 -5.67 10.48
CA ARG A 97 8.77 -4.35 10.50
C ARG A 97 9.87 -3.28 10.58
N ASP A 98 9.68 -2.12 10.05
CA ASP A 98 10.63 -1.00 10.00
C ASP A 98 11.88 -1.23 9.13
N PHE A 99 11.90 -2.26 8.29
CA PHE A 99 13.01 -2.52 7.38
C PHE A 99 13.35 -1.35 6.44
N PHE A 100 12.39 -0.46 6.23
CA PHE A 100 12.52 0.70 5.33
C PHE A 100 13.14 1.93 6.02
N ASN A 101 13.18 1.97 7.35
CA ASN A 101 13.65 3.11 8.11
C ASN A 101 15.18 3.03 8.32
N ASP A 102 15.94 3.87 7.64
CA ASP A 102 17.41 3.92 7.68
C ASP A 102 17.98 4.38 9.04
N THR A 103 17.13 4.87 9.94
CA THR A 103 17.50 5.19 11.32
C THR A 103 17.19 4.07 12.32
N SER A 104 16.54 3.02 11.86
CA SER A 104 16.18 1.84 12.68
C SER A 104 17.27 0.77 12.63
N PRO A 105 17.56 0.07 13.73
CA PRO A 105 18.41 -1.13 13.69
C PRO A 105 17.82 -2.27 12.86
N ALA A 106 16.54 -2.20 12.51
CA ALA A 106 15.86 -3.16 11.66
C ALA A 106 16.01 -2.85 10.15
N TYR A 107 16.75 -1.79 9.79
CA TYR A 107 16.93 -1.38 8.40
C TYR A 107 17.59 -2.46 7.55
N VAL A 108 16.97 -2.78 6.42
CA VAL A 108 17.49 -3.72 5.41
C VAL A 108 17.60 -2.97 4.07
N PRO A 109 18.81 -2.49 3.69
CA PRO A 109 19.01 -1.63 2.51
C PRO A 109 18.44 -2.19 1.21
N ASP A 110 18.66 -3.48 0.95
CA ASP A 110 18.22 -4.13 -0.29
C ASP A 110 16.69 -4.23 -0.35
N ALA A 111 16.05 -4.61 0.77
CA ALA A 111 14.58 -4.64 0.88
C ALA A 111 13.97 -3.25 0.73
N ALA A 112 14.58 -2.23 1.36
CA ALA A 112 14.12 -0.85 1.23
C ALA A 112 14.23 -0.33 -0.20
N LYS A 113 15.32 -0.66 -0.90
CA LYS A 113 15.52 -0.28 -2.31
C LYS A 113 14.52 -0.98 -3.23
N ASP A 114 14.28 -2.29 -3.03
CA ASP A 114 13.30 -3.05 -3.80
C ASP A 114 11.88 -2.49 -3.58
N ALA A 115 11.48 -2.32 -2.33
CA ALA A 115 10.18 -1.75 -1.96
C ALA A 115 9.96 -0.36 -2.57
N TRP A 116 11.00 0.49 -2.59
CA TRP A 116 10.91 1.80 -3.21
C TRP A 116 10.77 1.73 -4.73
N GLY A 117 11.55 0.86 -5.39
CA GLY A 117 11.43 0.60 -6.83
C GLY A 117 10.02 0.15 -7.20
N MET A 118 9.48 -0.85 -6.49
CA MET A 118 8.11 -1.32 -6.70
C MET A 118 7.07 -0.22 -6.47
N THR A 119 7.27 0.65 -5.47
CA THR A 119 6.39 1.79 -5.20
C THR A 119 6.32 2.75 -6.39
N LEU A 120 7.48 3.11 -6.96
CA LEU A 120 7.54 4.00 -8.12
C LEU A 120 6.92 3.37 -9.35
N ASP A 121 7.19 2.09 -9.61
CA ASP A 121 6.62 1.35 -10.73
C ASP A 121 5.09 1.21 -10.58
N TRP A 122 4.60 0.97 -9.36
CA TRP A 122 3.17 0.91 -9.07
C TRP A 122 2.46 2.23 -9.39
N PHE A 123 3.01 3.32 -8.92
CA PHE A 123 2.45 4.64 -9.23
C PHE A 123 2.55 4.98 -10.72
N ALA A 124 3.65 4.65 -11.38
CA ALA A 124 3.79 4.83 -12.82
C ALA A 124 2.74 4.04 -13.62
N ALA A 125 2.42 2.82 -13.19
CA ALA A 125 1.44 1.98 -13.86
C ALA A 125 -0.02 2.42 -13.63
N HIS A 126 -0.34 2.95 -12.45
CA HIS A 126 -1.72 3.20 -12.03
C HIS A 126 -2.11 4.68 -11.91
N LEU A 127 -1.17 5.61 -12.09
CA LEU A 127 -1.42 7.06 -12.13
C LEU A 127 -1.22 7.65 -13.53
N THR A 128 -1.46 6.85 -14.55
CA THR A 128 -1.45 7.30 -15.95
C THR A 128 -2.66 8.18 -16.28
N ALA A 129 -2.48 9.00 -17.29
CA ALA A 129 -3.55 9.87 -17.80
C ALA A 129 -4.67 9.08 -18.44
#